data_aa849e01456b5c0fc725eea55abee459
#
_entry.id   aa849e01456b5c0fc725eea55abee459
#
_cell.length_a   1.000
_cell.length_b   1.000
_cell.length_c   1.000
_cell.angle_alpha   90.00
_cell.angle_beta   90.00
_cell.angle_gamma   90.00
#
_symmetry.space_group_name_H-M   'P 1'
#
loop_
_entity.id
_entity.type
_entity.pdbx_description
1 polymer ?
#
loop_
_entity_poly.entity_id
_entity_poly.type
_entity_poly.pdbx_seq_one_letter_code
_entity_poly.pdbx_strand_id
1 'polypeptide(L)'
;MKKFILSLLLSVSTVACSQQENAKPVLCMDTKEMFDAIFEKYNESILMVLDQDSFPNKIVLTVNNTTKTWSLIEYDNELACLLGSGNNYKIMGRVSSKDYV
;
A
#
# COMPACT_ATOMS: atom_id res chain seq x y z
N MET A 1 53.79 3.97 -8.40
CA MET A 1 53.31 4.22 -8.40
C MET A 1 52.14 4.48 -8.71
N LYS A 2 51.64 4.66 -8.82
CA LYS A 2 50.71 4.75 -9.05
C LYS A 2 49.67 4.16 -8.81
N LYS A 3 49.29 3.71 -8.64
CA LYS A 3 48.47 2.97 -8.49
C LYS A 3 47.70 3.20 -7.49
N PHE A 4 47.61 3.37 -6.80
CA PHE A 4 47.04 3.38 -5.78
C PHE A 4 45.96 4.15 -5.76
N ILE A 5 45.86 4.59 -6.02
CA ILE A 5 45.09 5.40 -6.06
C ILE A 5 43.84 5.10 -6.21
N LEU A 6 43.49 4.52 -6.66
CA LEU A 6 42.40 4.13 -6.96
C LEU A 6 41.58 3.81 -6.01
N SER A 7 41.71 3.44 -5.43
CA SER A 7 41.02 2.90 -4.56
C SER A 7 40.06 3.71 -4.00
N LEU A 8 40.19 4.42 -3.74
CA LEU A 8 39.38 5.10 -3.14
C LEU A 8 38.15 5.21 -3.51
N LEU A 9 37.89 5.21 -4.25
CA LEU A 9 36.80 5.46 -4.70
C LEU A 9 35.79 4.78 -4.25
N LEU A 10 35.73 3.95 -4.12
CA LEU A 10 34.80 3.17 -3.93
C LEU A 10 34.01 3.43 -2.85
N SER A 11 34.22 3.73 -2.14
CA SER A 11 33.55 3.81 -1.05
C SER A 11 32.32 4.44 -1.02
N VAL A 12 31.98 4.95 -1.57
CA VAL A 12 30.95 5.64 -1.57
C VAL A 12 29.74 5.10 -1.61
N SER A 13 29.05 5.12 -1.92
CA SER A 13 27.95 4.67 -2.19
C SER A 13 27.14 4.11 -1.31
N THR A 14 26.72 3.49 -1.17
CA THR A 14 25.99 2.75 -0.46
C THR A 14 25.10 3.28 0.49
N VAL A 15 25.16 4.07 1.06
CA VAL A 15 24.34 4.52 1.91
C VAL A 15 22.98 4.74 1.65
N ALA A 16 22.59 5.13 0.68
CA ALA A 16 21.30 5.50 0.41
C ALA A 16 20.26 4.56 0.71
N CYS A 17 20.44 3.36 0.58
CA CYS A 17 19.37 2.48 0.69
C CYS A 17 18.82 2.24 2.02
N SER A 18 19.53 2.47 3.00
CA SER A 18 19.05 2.05 4.28
C SER A 18 17.81 2.73 4.72
N GLN A 19 17.51 3.86 4.20
CA GLN A 19 16.35 4.48 4.65
C GLN A 19 15.13 3.89 4.17
N GLN A 20 15.20 3.10 3.16
CA GLN A 20 14.03 2.52 2.59
C GLN A 20 13.60 1.31 3.33
N GLU A 21 14.38 0.81 4.21
CA GLU A 21 14.01 -0.42 4.84
C GLU A 21 12.75 -0.39 5.61
N ASN A 22 12.41 0.71 6.18
CA ASN A 22 11.20 0.78 6.97
C ASN A 22 10.00 1.24 6.19
N ALA A 23 10.16 1.55 4.94
CA ALA A 23 9.05 2.03 4.17
C ALA A 23 8.32 0.87 3.55
N LYS A 24 6.99 0.87 3.62
CA LYS A 24 6.21 -0.12 2.95
C LYS A 24 6.19 0.20 1.50
N PRO A 25 6.46 -0.74 0.64
CA PRO A 25 6.38 -0.47 -0.80
C PRO A 25 4.94 -0.23 -1.19
N VAL A 26 4.71 0.73 -2.03
CA VAL A 26 3.38 1.01 -2.54
C VAL A 26 3.30 0.44 -3.94
N LEU A 27 2.36 -0.44 -4.16
CA LEU A 27 2.15 -1.05 -5.46
C LEU A 27 1.12 -0.26 -6.22
N CYS A 28 1.50 0.29 -7.36
CA CYS A 28 0.57 1.01 -8.21
C CYS A 28 0.46 0.34 -9.56
N MET A 29 -0.70 0.38 -10.14
CA MET A 29 -0.92 -0.17 -11.47
C MET A 29 -2.16 0.47 -12.07
N ASP A 30 -2.44 0.16 -13.30
CA ASP A 30 -3.64 0.62 -13.97
C ASP A 30 -4.86 0.31 -13.12
N THR A 31 -5.78 1.25 -13.02
CA THR A 31 -6.93 1.10 -12.13
C THR A 31 -7.76 -0.14 -12.46
N LYS A 32 -8.01 -0.38 -13.75
CA LYS A 32 -8.77 -1.54 -14.11
C LYS A 32 -8.06 -2.83 -13.72
N GLU A 33 -6.76 -2.88 -13.94
CA GLU A 33 -5.99 -4.06 -13.58
C GLU A 33 -6.00 -4.30 -12.08
N MET A 34 -5.89 -3.24 -11.30
CA MET A 34 -5.91 -3.35 -9.87
C MET A 34 -7.22 -3.96 -9.40
N PHE A 35 -8.34 -3.40 -9.87
CA PHE A 35 -9.63 -3.88 -9.40
C PHE A 35 -9.96 -5.27 -9.95
N ASP A 36 -9.54 -5.58 -11.17
CA ASP A 36 -9.74 -6.94 -11.67
C ASP A 36 -9.00 -7.95 -10.78
N ALA A 37 -7.79 -7.64 -10.37
CA ALA A 37 -7.04 -8.53 -9.50
C ALA A 37 -7.70 -8.67 -8.13
N ILE A 38 -8.15 -7.56 -7.57
CA ILE A 38 -8.78 -7.56 -6.26
C ILE A 38 -10.05 -8.42 -6.29
N PHE A 39 -10.89 -8.22 -7.30
CA PHE A 39 -12.15 -8.93 -7.36
C PHE A 39 -11.97 -10.39 -7.77
N GLU A 40 -11.10 -10.67 -8.69
CA GLU A 40 -10.99 -12.01 -9.24
C GLU A 40 -9.99 -12.90 -8.52
N LYS A 41 -8.86 -12.36 -8.15
CA LYS A 41 -7.88 -13.16 -7.48
C LYS A 41 -8.10 -13.28 -6.00
N TYR A 42 -8.52 -12.23 -5.37
CA TYR A 42 -8.67 -12.23 -3.92
C TYR A 42 -10.12 -12.30 -3.48
N ASN A 43 -11.03 -12.27 -4.43
CA ASN A 43 -12.48 -12.34 -4.15
C ASN A 43 -12.91 -11.31 -3.12
N GLU A 44 -12.34 -10.13 -3.20
CA GLU A 44 -12.76 -9.04 -2.34
C GLU A 44 -13.76 -8.19 -3.07
N SER A 45 -14.69 -7.62 -2.35
CA SER A 45 -15.66 -6.69 -2.92
C SER A 45 -15.60 -5.38 -2.18
N ILE A 46 -16.12 -4.34 -2.77
CA ILE A 46 -16.03 -3.02 -2.19
C ILE A 46 -16.92 -2.92 -0.97
N LEU A 47 -16.33 -2.55 0.14
CA LEU A 47 -17.08 -2.29 1.35
C LEU A 47 -17.46 -0.81 1.44
N MET A 48 -16.55 0.07 1.15
CA MET A 48 -16.84 1.50 1.22
C MET A 48 -15.90 2.27 0.31
N VAL A 49 -16.37 3.42 -0.13
CA VAL A 49 -15.60 4.36 -0.92
C VAL A 49 -15.55 5.67 -0.17
N LEU A 50 -14.37 6.24 -0.04
CA LEU A 50 -14.17 7.47 0.68
C LEU A 50 -13.72 8.55 -0.28
N ASP A 51 -14.40 9.68 -0.24
CA ASP A 51 -14.00 10.83 -1.03
C ASP A 51 -13.09 11.70 -0.19
N GLN A 52 -12.08 12.26 -0.82
CA GLN A 52 -11.16 13.14 -0.11
C GLN A 52 -11.45 14.58 -0.47
N ASP A 53 -11.55 15.44 0.55
CA ASP A 53 -11.97 16.81 0.32
C ASP A 53 -11.06 17.58 -0.60
N SER A 54 -9.79 17.43 -0.48
CA SER A 54 -8.86 18.25 -1.22
C SER A 54 -8.18 17.55 -2.38
N PHE A 55 -8.57 16.32 -2.66
CA PHE A 55 -7.90 15.54 -3.69
C PHE A 55 -8.92 14.90 -4.61
N PRO A 56 -8.61 14.79 -5.88
CA PRO A 56 -9.53 14.15 -6.81
C PRO A 56 -9.57 12.63 -6.67
N ASN A 57 -8.58 12.05 -6.03
CA ASN A 57 -8.53 10.59 -5.91
C ASN A 57 -9.46 10.11 -4.82
N LYS A 58 -9.97 8.92 -4.98
CA LYS A 58 -10.82 8.29 -3.97
C LYS A 58 -10.07 7.18 -3.29
N ILE A 59 -10.50 6.84 -2.09
CA ILE A 59 -9.94 5.70 -1.37
C ILE A 59 -11.04 4.68 -1.21
N VAL A 60 -10.72 3.43 -1.48
CA VAL A 60 -11.70 2.37 -1.37
C VAL A 60 -11.17 1.28 -0.47
N LEU A 61 -12.05 0.71 0.32
CA LEU A 61 -11.73 -0.44 1.15
C LEU A 61 -12.47 -1.64 0.58
N THR A 62 -11.73 -2.68 0.23
CA THR A 62 -12.33 -3.92 -0.26
C THR A 62 -12.09 -5.02 0.75
N VAL A 63 -13.00 -5.96 0.84
CA VAL A 63 -12.92 -7.02 1.83
C VAL A 63 -13.47 -8.32 1.27
N ASN A 64 -13.01 -9.42 1.85
CA ASN A 64 -13.60 -10.73 1.65
C ASN A 64 -14.16 -11.17 2.99
N ASN A 65 -15.47 -11.35 3.07
CA ASN A 65 -16.10 -11.67 4.32
C ASN A 65 -15.77 -13.04 4.86
N THR A 66 -15.34 -13.92 4.00
CA THR A 66 -15.04 -15.30 4.40
C THR A 66 -13.62 -15.44 4.89
N THR A 67 -12.68 -14.95 4.11
CA THR A 67 -11.26 -15.07 4.46
C THR A 67 -10.79 -13.94 5.35
N LYS A 68 -11.55 -12.86 5.41
CA LYS A 68 -11.22 -11.67 6.18
C LYS A 68 -10.03 -10.89 5.61
N THR A 69 -9.73 -11.10 4.37
CA THR A 69 -8.70 -10.29 3.72
C THR A 69 -9.27 -8.93 3.35
N TRP A 70 -8.42 -7.94 3.30
CA TRP A 70 -8.84 -6.59 2.97
C TRP A 70 -7.73 -5.86 2.23
N SER A 71 -8.14 -4.86 1.46
CA SER A 71 -7.20 -4.01 0.74
C SER A 71 -7.69 -2.58 0.81
N LEU A 72 -6.76 -1.64 0.96
CA LEU A 72 -7.06 -0.23 0.97
C LEU A 72 -6.36 0.38 -0.24
N ILE A 73 -7.10 1.00 -1.13
CA ILE A 73 -6.60 1.43 -2.42
C ILE A 73 -6.97 2.88 -2.67
N GLU A 74 -6.00 3.68 -3.08
CA GLU A 74 -6.27 5.03 -3.54
C GLU A 74 -6.23 5.02 -5.06
N TYR A 75 -7.20 5.62 -5.71
CA TYR A 75 -7.29 5.49 -7.17
C TYR A 75 -7.96 6.69 -7.84
N ASP A 76 -7.67 6.84 -9.11
CA ASP A 76 -8.43 7.72 -9.97
C ASP A 76 -8.79 6.91 -11.22
N ASN A 77 -9.10 7.56 -12.32
CA ASN A 77 -9.52 6.83 -13.52
C ASN A 77 -8.41 6.04 -14.17
N GLU A 78 -7.17 6.36 -13.89
CA GLU A 78 -6.07 5.74 -14.59
C GLU A 78 -5.16 4.92 -13.71
N LEU A 79 -4.88 5.40 -12.51
CA LEU A 79 -3.90 4.77 -11.66
C LEU A 79 -4.50 4.41 -10.31
N ALA A 80 -4.19 3.24 -9.82
CA ALA A 80 -4.59 2.80 -8.50
C ALA A 80 -3.37 2.33 -7.74
N CYS A 81 -3.29 2.69 -6.46
CA CYS A 81 -2.17 2.34 -5.62
C CYS A 81 -2.67 1.65 -4.36
N LEU A 82 -2.07 0.52 -4.05
CA LEU A 82 -2.43 -0.23 -2.87
C LEU A 82 -1.74 0.39 -1.67
N LEU A 83 -2.52 0.94 -0.77
CA LEU A 83 -1.98 1.59 0.42
C LEU A 83 -1.75 0.62 1.56
N GLY A 84 -2.51 -0.44 1.62
CA GLY A 84 -2.36 -1.43 2.66
C GLY A 84 -3.22 -2.63 2.38
N SER A 85 -2.88 -3.73 3.01
CA SER A 85 -3.68 -4.94 2.91
C SER A 85 -3.41 -5.80 4.14
N GLY A 86 -4.30 -6.71 4.41
CA GLY A 86 -4.14 -7.59 5.54
C GLY A 86 -5.05 -8.78 5.43
N ASN A 87 -4.97 -9.65 6.42
CA ASN A 87 -5.78 -10.86 6.38
C ASN A 87 -6.65 -11.00 7.62
N ASN A 88 -7.00 -9.92 8.23
CA ASN A 88 -7.97 -9.96 9.30
C ASN A 88 -8.56 -8.58 9.50
N TYR A 89 -9.84 -8.48 9.76
CA TYR A 89 -10.47 -7.21 10.08
C TYR A 89 -11.66 -7.45 11.00
N LYS A 90 -12.07 -6.42 11.69
CA LYS A 90 -13.25 -6.45 12.51
C LYS A 90 -14.04 -5.22 12.23
N ILE A 91 -15.35 -5.35 12.16
CA ILE A 91 -16.22 -4.20 12.01
C ILE A 91 -16.76 -3.89 13.38
N MET A 92 -16.44 -2.69 13.88
CA MET A 92 -16.82 -2.29 15.22
C MET A 92 -17.95 -1.31 15.11
N GLY A 93 -19.05 -1.56 15.73
CA GLY A 93 -20.15 -0.62 15.66
C GLY A 93 -19.84 0.63 16.46
N ARG A 94 -19.38 0.45 17.66
CA ARG A 94 -19.11 1.56 18.51
C ARG A 94 -17.97 1.15 19.41
N VAL A 95 -16.96 1.99 19.52
CA VAL A 95 -15.79 1.66 20.29
C VAL A 95 -15.59 2.64 21.38
N SER A 96 -15.26 2.20 22.57
CA SER A 96 -14.88 3.09 23.63
C SER A 96 -13.38 3.24 23.63
N SER A 97 -12.86 4.20 24.40
CA SER A 97 -11.44 4.48 24.37
C SER A 97 -10.60 3.31 24.82
N LYS A 98 -11.13 2.36 25.54
CA LYS A 98 -10.35 1.22 25.95
C LYS A 98 -10.36 0.09 24.95
N ASP A 99 -11.12 0.17 23.91
CA ASP A 99 -11.22 -0.91 22.95
C ASP A 99 -10.15 -0.89 21.90
N TYR A 100 -9.45 0.19 21.72
CA TYR A 100 -8.44 0.21 20.71
C TYR A 100 -7.03 0.40 21.27
N VAL A 101 -6.79 0.04 22.44
CA VAL A 101 -5.45 0.00 22.92
C VAL A 101 -4.89 -1.39 22.96
#